data_4877e0923e3801ef6417f445e844f5f0
#
_entry.id   4877e0923e3801ef6417f445e844f5f0
#
_cell.length_a   1.000
_cell.length_b   1.000
_cell.length_c   1.000
_cell.angle_alpha   90.00
_cell.angle_beta   90.00
_cell.angle_gamma   90.00
#
_symmetry.space_group_name_H-M   'P 1'
#
loop_
_entity.id
_entity.type
_entity.pdbx_description
1 polymer ?
#
loop_
_entity_poly.entity_id
_entity_poly.type
_entity_poly.pdbx_seq_one_letter_code
_entity_poly.pdbx_strand_id
1 'polypeptide(L)'
;MKFYIILCICCLYVLQGVGQEPDGRNTLIRSEGTSVLVRIVPPWGYTRIGVKEGSFGEYLRNLPLRSHGSRVHYFDGGEKRNRKVYCAVVDLDIGNRDLQQCADAVIRLRAEYLYHRKAYDKIHFNFTNGFRADYTKWAEGYRISVKGNRVSWYKAKEEDYSYPTFRAYLNVVFAYAGTLSLAKELVSVSIDAMQIGDVFIQGGSPGHAVIVIAMAIDKTTG
;
A
#
# COMPACT_ATOMS: atom_id res chain seq x y z
N MET A 1 -13.81 13.93 -3.09
CA MET A 1 -12.89 14.03 -1.93
C MET A 1 -11.65 13.23 -2.31
N LYS A 2 -10.54 13.92 -2.55
CA LYS A 2 -9.33 13.34 -3.13
C LYS A 2 -8.48 12.72 -2.01
N PHE A 3 -8.20 11.42 -2.07
CA PHE A 3 -7.43 10.69 -1.07
C PHE A 3 -6.05 10.30 -1.63
N TYR A 4 -5.05 10.32 -0.80
CA TYR A 4 -3.62 10.20 -1.11
C TYR A 4 -3.06 8.90 -0.52
N ILE A 5 -1.87 8.46 -0.99
CA ILE A 5 -1.10 7.43 -0.27
C ILE A 5 -0.74 8.01 1.10
N ILE A 6 -1.65 7.83 2.03
CA ILE A 6 -1.43 8.12 3.44
C ILE A 6 -0.97 6.81 4.04
N LEU A 7 0.29 6.79 4.48
CA LEU A 7 0.73 5.82 5.45
C LEU A 7 0.04 6.18 6.77
N CYS A 8 -1.24 5.83 6.89
CA CYS A 8 -1.96 5.94 8.14
C CYS A 8 -1.49 4.78 9.01
N ILE A 9 -0.47 5.02 9.83
CA ILE A 9 -0.20 4.15 10.96
C ILE A 9 -1.31 4.45 11.95
N CYS A 10 -2.44 3.72 11.83
CA CYS A 10 -3.40 3.62 12.90
C CYS A 10 -2.70 2.86 14.03
N CYS A 11 -2.09 3.59 14.96
CA CYS A 11 -1.82 3.06 16.28
C CYS A 11 -3.17 2.84 16.94
N LEU A 12 -3.72 1.63 16.87
CA LEU A 12 -4.79 1.18 17.76
C LEU A 12 -4.17 1.08 19.15
N TYR A 13 -4.29 2.15 19.92
CA TYR A 13 -4.05 2.07 21.36
C TYR A 13 -5.23 1.34 21.99
N VAL A 14 -5.00 0.10 22.40
CA VAL A 14 -5.81 -0.49 23.47
C VAL A 14 -5.32 0.15 24.78
N LEU A 15 -6.03 1.19 25.23
CA LEU A 15 -5.80 1.83 26.50
C LEU A 15 -6.24 0.87 27.63
N GLN A 16 -5.34 0.06 28.13
CA GLN A 16 -5.45 -0.50 29.47
C GLN A 16 -4.17 -0.16 30.23
N GLY A 17 -4.31 0.77 31.18
CA GLY A 17 -3.39 0.97 32.30
C GLY A 17 -2.02 1.53 31.97
N VAL A 18 -1.93 2.82 31.65
CA VAL A 18 -0.63 3.51 31.53
C VAL A 18 -0.14 3.90 32.92
N GLY A 19 0.83 3.15 33.44
CA GLY A 19 1.71 3.66 34.49
C GLY A 19 2.51 4.85 33.94
N GLN A 20 2.62 5.94 34.72
CA GLN A 20 3.40 7.13 34.37
C GLN A 20 4.84 6.76 34.04
N GLU A 21 5.31 7.12 32.84
CA GLU A 21 6.70 6.98 32.41
C GLU A 21 7.60 8.07 33.00
N PRO A 22 8.78 7.71 33.49
CA PRO A 22 9.82 8.70 33.72
C PRO A 22 10.63 8.89 32.44
N ASP A 23 10.70 10.13 32.00
CA ASP A 23 11.70 10.66 31.07
C ASP A 23 11.56 10.33 29.56
N GLY A 24 11.11 11.31 28.82
CA GLY A 24 11.43 11.81 27.46
C GLY A 24 11.90 10.88 26.34
N ARG A 25 11.93 9.56 26.48
CA ARG A 25 12.54 8.61 25.53
C ARG A 25 11.57 7.85 24.63
N ASN A 26 10.29 8.18 24.63
CA ASN A 26 9.30 7.42 23.87
C ASN A 26 8.90 8.07 22.54
N THR A 27 9.89 8.48 21.74
CA THR A 27 9.59 8.87 20.37
C THR A 27 9.51 7.62 19.51
N LEU A 28 8.28 7.27 19.06
CA LEU A 28 8.04 6.19 18.09
C LEU A 28 8.70 6.49 16.72
N ILE A 29 9.29 7.67 16.56
CA ILE A 29 9.82 8.18 15.30
C ILE A 29 11.29 8.54 15.47
N ARG A 30 12.15 7.91 14.69
CA ARG A 30 13.56 8.31 14.51
C ARG A 30 13.67 9.17 13.26
N SER A 31 13.95 10.45 13.42
CA SER A 31 13.97 11.43 12.33
C SER A 31 14.96 11.09 11.22
N GLU A 32 16.10 10.51 11.55
CA GLU A 32 17.18 10.13 10.65
C GLU A 32 16.92 8.83 9.88
N GLY A 33 15.94 8.03 10.30
CA GLY A 33 15.60 6.78 9.63
C GLY A 33 15.10 6.98 8.19
N THR A 34 15.61 6.22 7.24
CA THR A 34 15.30 6.32 5.81
C THR A 34 14.29 5.30 5.30
N SER A 35 13.87 4.37 6.15
CA SER A 35 12.86 3.35 5.83
C SER A 35 11.84 3.20 6.96
N VAL A 36 10.73 2.52 6.69
CA VAL A 36 9.72 2.19 7.71
C VAL A 36 10.36 1.45 8.87
N LEU A 37 11.22 0.47 8.60
CA LEU A 37 11.91 -0.33 9.61
C LEU A 37 12.74 0.52 10.58
N VAL A 38 13.46 1.49 10.06
CA VAL A 38 14.41 2.31 10.84
C VAL A 38 13.72 3.50 11.50
N ARG A 39 12.78 4.15 10.81
CA ARG A 39 12.11 5.36 11.32
C ARG A 39 11.03 5.08 12.34
N ILE A 40 10.21 4.05 12.11
CA ILE A 40 9.09 3.74 12.98
C ILE A 40 9.55 2.68 13.98
N VAL A 41 9.66 3.01 15.24
CA VAL A 41 10.10 2.05 16.28
C VAL A 41 8.91 1.55 17.11
N PRO A 42 8.94 0.31 17.61
CA PRO A 42 7.91 -0.18 18.52
C PRO A 42 7.85 0.67 19.80
N PRO A 43 6.69 0.78 20.43
CA PRO A 43 6.57 1.37 21.76
C PRO A 43 7.46 0.63 22.78
N TRP A 44 7.77 1.30 23.87
CA TRP A 44 8.44 0.65 25.00
C TRP A 44 7.59 -0.53 25.51
N GLY A 45 8.23 -1.64 25.83
CA GLY A 45 7.52 -2.87 26.22
C GLY A 45 7.10 -3.76 25.05
N TYR A 46 7.15 -3.28 23.81
CA TYR A 46 6.77 -4.04 22.62
C TYR A 46 7.98 -4.54 21.83
N THR A 47 7.80 -5.65 21.15
CA THR A 47 8.78 -6.23 20.22
C THR A 47 8.16 -6.33 18.84
N ARG A 48 8.92 -5.92 17.82
CA ARG A 48 8.49 -6.04 16.42
C ARG A 48 8.34 -7.51 16.03
N ILE A 49 7.21 -7.88 15.43
CA ILE A 49 7.00 -9.22 14.90
C ILE A 49 8.05 -9.53 13.83
N GLY A 50 8.66 -10.72 13.83
CA GLY A 50 9.55 -11.20 12.78
C GLY A 50 8.85 -11.24 11.42
N VAL A 51 9.61 -11.06 10.33
CA VAL A 51 9.14 -11.31 8.96
C VAL A 51 10.10 -12.25 8.26
N LYS A 52 9.56 -13.11 7.41
CA LYS A 52 10.38 -14.01 6.59
C LYS A 52 11.13 -13.20 5.54
N GLU A 53 12.40 -13.53 5.33
CA GLU A 53 13.24 -12.97 4.26
C GLU A 53 12.57 -13.17 2.88
N GLY A 54 12.63 -12.14 2.04
CA GLY A 54 12.00 -12.10 0.72
C GLY A 54 10.47 -12.05 0.76
N SER A 55 9.83 -11.92 1.94
CA SER A 55 8.37 -11.82 2.06
C SER A 55 7.84 -10.42 1.71
N PHE A 56 6.53 -10.34 1.47
CA PHE A 56 5.86 -9.04 1.29
C PHE A 56 5.96 -8.17 2.55
N GLY A 57 5.91 -8.77 3.74
CA GLY A 57 6.09 -8.05 4.99
C GLY A 57 7.46 -7.41 5.12
N GLU A 58 8.53 -8.10 4.68
CA GLU A 58 9.87 -7.51 4.64
C GLU A 58 9.95 -6.36 3.64
N TYR A 59 9.40 -6.53 2.43
CA TYR A 59 9.32 -5.46 1.44
C TYR A 59 8.63 -4.20 1.99
N LEU A 60 7.48 -4.36 2.67
CA LEU A 60 6.74 -3.25 3.26
C LEU A 60 7.53 -2.52 4.36
N ARG A 61 8.26 -3.27 5.19
CA ARG A 61 9.13 -2.66 6.22
C ARG A 61 10.31 -1.90 5.65
N ASN A 62 10.82 -2.32 4.51
CA ASN A 62 11.94 -1.68 3.85
C ASN A 62 11.53 -0.57 2.89
N LEU A 63 10.24 -0.19 2.82
CA LEU A 63 9.80 0.93 2.01
C LEU A 63 10.59 2.19 2.35
N PRO A 64 11.17 2.85 1.33
CA PRO A 64 11.92 4.08 1.52
C PRO A 64 10.99 5.20 1.96
N LEU A 65 11.47 6.05 2.84
CA LEU A 65 10.75 7.21 3.35
C LEU A 65 11.46 8.49 2.93
N ARG A 66 10.69 9.50 2.56
CA ARG A 66 11.18 10.87 2.40
C ARG A 66 11.73 11.39 3.72
N SER A 67 12.54 12.44 3.68
CA SER A 67 13.09 13.07 4.88
C SER A 67 12.01 13.33 5.92
N HIS A 68 12.38 13.26 7.20
CA HIS A 68 11.43 13.53 8.29
C HIS A 68 10.84 14.94 8.14
N GLY A 69 9.55 15.08 8.41
CA GLY A 69 8.81 16.34 8.22
C GLY A 69 8.38 16.63 6.78
N SER A 70 8.75 15.79 5.81
CA SER A 70 8.25 15.91 4.43
C SER A 70 6.74 15.97 4.38
N ARG A 71 6.21 16.77 3.47
CA ARG A 71 4.78 16.93 3.26
C ARG A 71 4.25 15.94 2.23
N VAL A 72 3.00 15.56 2.41
CA VAL A 72 2.27 14.82 1.38
C VAL A 72 1.80 15.81 0.32
N HIS A 73 2.20 15.56 -0.91
CA HIS A 73 1.78 16.32 -2.08
C HIS A 73 0.72 15.58 -2.88
N TYR A 74 -0.12 16.35 -3.53
CA TYR A 74 -1.08 15.88 -4.52
C TYR A 74 -0.40 15.70 -5.88
N PHE A 75 -1.03 15.00 -6.80
CA PHE A 75 -0.51 14.79 -8.16
C PHE A 75 -0.30 16.12 -8.93
N ASP A 76 -1.01 17.19 -8.54
CA ASP A 76 -0.93 18.55 -9.09
C ASP A 76 0.08 19.44 -8.35
N GLY A 77 0.86 18.88 -7.41
CA GLY A 77 1.85 19.59 -6.60
C GLY A 77 1.29 20.28 -5.36
N GLY A 78 -0.04 20.36 -5.19
CA GLY A 78 -0.66 20.92 -4.00
C GLY A 78 -0.33 20.12 -2.73
N GLU A 79 -0.25 20.78 -1.57
CA GLU A 79 0.05 20.13 -0.30
C GLU A 79 -1.19 19.71 0.48
N LYS A 80 -1.11 18.55 1.15
CA LYS A 80 -2.14 18.12 2.09
C LYS A 80 -2.15 19.00 3.33
N ARG A 81 -3.27 19.66 3.58
CA ARG A 81 -3.41 20.62 4.70
C ARG A 81 -3.32 19.97 6.08
N ASN A 82 -3.96 18.79 6.26
CA ASN A 82 -3.97 18.10 7.54
C ASN A 82 -2.70 17.26 7.72
N ARG A 83 -1.77 17.75 8.55
CA ARG A 83 -0.49 17.09 8.86
C ARG A 83 -0.60 16.08 10.00
N LYS A 84 -1.66 16.12 10.81
CA LYS A 84 -1.82 15.27 12.00
C LYS A 84 -2.23 13.82 11.67
N VAL A 85 -2.46 13.52 10.40
CA VAL A 85 -2.96 12.21 9.94
C VAL A 85 -1.85 11.30 9.38
N TYR A 86 -0.59 11.73 9.43
CA TYR A 86 0.54 10.90 9.00
C TYR A 86 1.81 11.30 9.77
N CYS A 87 2.71 10.35 9.97
CA CYS A 87 4.00 10.55 10.64
C CYS A 87 5.20 10.42 9.69
N ALA A 88 5.00 9.85 8.51
CA ALA A 88 6.00 9.69 7.48
C ALA A 88 5.36 9.64 6.08
N VAL A 89 6.17 9.88 5.07
CA VAL A 89 5.77 9.80 3.65
C VAL A 89 6.66 8.79 2.96
N VAL A 90 6.05 7.78 2.33
CA VAL A 90 6.77 6.80 1.51
C VAL A 90 7.31 7.50 0.26
N ASP A 91 8.57 7.24 -0.07
CA ASP A 91 9.22 7.83 -1.24
C ASP A 91 8.91 6.97 -2.48
N LEU A 92 7.73 7.17 -3.03
CA LEU A 92 7.26 6.57 -4.27
C LEU A 92 6.82 7.64 -5.25
N ASP A 93 7.20 7.47 -6.51
CA ASP A 93 6.68 8.31 -7.59
C ASP A 93 5.20 8.02 -7.82
N ILE A 94 4.36 9.03 -7.62
CA ILE A 94 2.91 8.95 -7.85
C ILE A 94 2.49 9.35 -9.26
N GLY A 95 3.44 9.82 -10.09
CA GLY A 95 3.14 10.35 -11.42
C GLY A 95 2.37 11.67 -11.36
N ASN A 96 1.84 12.08 -12.51
CA ASN A 96 1.17 13.36 -12.73
C ASN A 96 -0.34 13.24 -12.97
N ARG A 97 -0.96 12.12 -12.61
CA ARG A 97 -2.39 11.84 -12.79
C ARG A 97 -3.04 11.55 -11.44
N ASP A 98 -4.31 11.91 -11.29
CA ASP A 98 -5.12 11.61 -10.08
C ASP A 98 -5.54 10.13 -10.06
N LEU A 99 -4.59 9.23 -9.92
CA LEU A 99 -4.79 7.77 -10.04
C LEU A 99 -4.26 6.97 -8.85
N GLN A 100 -3.59 7.55 -7.88
CA GLN A 100 -3.06 6.77 -6.76
C GLN A 100 -3.73 7.18 -5.45
N GLN A 101 -4.94 6.65 -5.25
CA GLN A 101 -5.71 6.80 -4.02
C GLN A 101 -5.47 5.61 -3.07
N CYS A 102 -6.30 5.44 -2.04
CA CYS A 102 -6.05 4.45 -0.99
C CYS A 102 -5.99 3.00 -1.48
N ALA A 103 -6.95 2.57 -2.32
CA ALA A 103 -6.92 1.23 -2.91
C ALA A 103 -5.75 1.05 -3.88
N ASP A 104 -5.45 2.10 -4.65
CA ASP A 104 -4.37 2.08 -5.63
C ASP A 104 -3.00 1.97 -4.97
N ALA A 105 -2.84 2.53 -3.77
CA ALA A 105 -1.65 2.36 -2.97
C ALA A 105 -1.44 0.89 -2.56
N VAL A 106 -2.50 0.20 -2.14
CA VAL A 106 -2.46 -1.24 -1.80
C VAL A 106 -2.10 -2.07 -3.04
N ILE A 107 -2.80 -1.83 -4.15
CA ILE A 107 -2.54 -2.46 -5.46
C ILE A 107 -1.09 -2.21 -5.88
N ARG A 108 -0.63 -0.98 -5.81
CA ARG A 108 0.72 -0.58 -6.18
C ARG A 108 1.78 -1.32 -5.39
N LEU A 109 1.70 -1.31 -4.07
CA LEU A 109 2.70 -1.95 -3.20
C LEU A 109 2.77 -3.47 -3.46
N ARG A 110 1.63 -4.12 -3.63
CA ARG A 110 1.59 -5.55 -3.95
C ARG A 110 2.18 -5.85 -5.33
N ALA A 111 1.82 -5.06 -6.33
CA ALA A 111 2.31 -5.24 -7.70
C ALA A 111 3.83 -5.00 -7.81
N GLU A 112 4.36 -3.93 -7.19
CA GLU A 112 5.79 -3.64 -7.15
C GLU A 112 6.59 -4.77 -6.51
N TYR A 113 6.12 -5.29 -5.37
CA TYR A 113 6.74 -6.45 -4.73
C TYR A 113 6.84 -7.65 -5.66
N LEU A 114 5.74 -8.00 -6.34
CA LEU A 114 5.70 -9.13 -7.26
C LEU A 114 6.55 -8.88 -8.52
N TYR A 115 6.55 -7.65 -9.03
CA TYR A 115 7.36 -7.25 -10.18
C TYR A 115 8.87 -7.38 -9.88
N HIS A 116 9.33 -6.87 -8.75
CA HIS A 116 10.73 -7.01 -8.31
C HIS A 116 11.17 -8.46 -8.14
N ARG A 117 10.25 -9.34 -7.78
CA ARG A 117 10.49 -10.79 -7.69
C ARG A 117 10.35 -11.52 -9.02
N LYS A 118 10.05 -10.81 -10.11
CA LYS A 118 9.73 -11.39 -11.44
C LYS A 118 8.61 -12.41 -11.40
N ALA A 119 7.72 -12.33 -10.41
CA ALA A 119 6.54 -13.18 -10.27
C ALA A 119 5.36 -12.58 -11.07
N TYR A 120 5.60 -12.38 -12.36
CA TYR A 120 4.70 -11.65 -13.26
C TYR A 120 3.33 -12.33 -13.42
N ASP A 121 3.31 -13.66 -13.38
CA ASP A 121 2.12 -14.51 -13.42
C ASP A 121 1.17 -14.29 -12.23
N LYS A 122 1.70 -13.75 -11.13
CA LYS A 122 0.95 -13.43 -9.90
C LYS A 122 0.41 -12.01 -9.87
N ILE A 123 0.77 -11.16 -10.85
CA ILE A 123 0.30 -9.79 -10.92
C ILE A 123 -1.01 -9.74 -11.72
N HIS A 124 -2.11 -9.63 -11.02
CA HIS A 124 -3.43 -9.41 -11.59
C HIS A 124 -4.33 -8.67 -10.61
N PHE A 125 -5.29 -7.94 -11.14
CA PHE A 125 -6.31 -7.23 -10.36
C PHE A 125 -7.61 -7.22 -11.15
N ASN A 126 -8.74 -7.31 -10.45
CA ASN A 126 -10.04 -7.23 -11.08
C ASN A 126 -10.52 -5.77 -11.18
N PHE A 127 -11.07 -5.41 -12.32
CA PHE A 127 -11.83 -4.18 -12.45
C PHE A 127 -13.15 -4.25 -11.67
N THR A 128 -13.78 -3.13 -11.43
CA THR A 128 -15.05 -3.08 -10.68
C THR A 128 -16.16 -3.93 -11.30
N ASN A 129 -16.13 -4.14 -12.63
CA ASN A 129 -17.06 -5.01 -13.35
C ASN A 129 -16.67 -6.49 -13.35
N GLY A 130 -15.59 -6.88 -12.65
CA GLY A 130 -15.12 -8.27 -12.55
C GLY A 130 -14.14 -8.69 -13.65
N PHE A 131 -13.79 -7.82 -14.60
CA PHE A 131 -12.78 -8.16 -15.62
C PHE A 131 -11.41 -8.32 -14.99
N ARG A 132 -10.78 -9.48 -15.20
CA ARG A 132 -9.43 -9.75 -14.69
C ARG A 132 -8.38 -9.19 -15.64
N ALA A 133 -7.59 -8.26 -15.12
CA ALA A 133 -6.45 -7.63 -15.81
C ALA A 133 -5.15 -8.35 -15.41
N ASP A 134 -4.66 -9.25 -16.24
CA ASP A 134 -3.40 -9.98 -16.03
C ASP A 134 -2.22 -9.20 -16.59
N TYR A 135 -1.17 -9.00 -15.78
CA TYR A 135 0.03 -8.28 -16.23
C TYR A 135 0.81 -9.04 -17.31
N THR A 136 0.90 -10.37 -17.22
CA THR A 136 1.58 -11.18 -18.26
C THR A 136 0.99 -10.92 -19.63
N LYS A 137 -0.34 -10.93 -19.74
CA LYS A 137 -1.03 -10.64 -20.99
C LYS A 137 -0.77 -9.21 -21.49
N TRP A 138 -0.69 -8.25 -20.57
CA TRP A 138 -0.30 -6.88 -20.93
C TRP A 138 1.15 -6.82 -21.43
N ALA A 139 2.09 -7.46 -20.74
CA ALA A 139 3.49 -7.51 -21.11
C ALA A 139 3.72 -8.25 -22.44
N GLU A 140 2.93 -9.28 -22.76
CA GLU A 140 2.88 -9.95 -24.07
C GLU A 140 2.37 -9.04 -25.19
N GLY A 141 2.07 -7.77 -24.93
CA GLY A 141 1.69 -6.77 -25.92
C GLY A 141 0.20 -6.62 -26.13
N TYR A 142 -0.65 -7.27 -25.32
CA TYR A 142 -2.09 -7.00 -25.34
C TYR A 142 -2.41 -5.70 -24.60
N ARG A 143 -3.53 -5.09 -24.97
CA ARG A 143 -4.09 -3.90 -24.30
C ARG A 143 -5.56 -4.14 -24.00
N ILE A 144 -6.10 -3.35 -23.07
CA ILE A 144 -7.47 -3.47 -22.60
C ILE A 144 -8.32 -2.38 -23.26
N SER A 145 -9.37 -2.79 -23.94
CA SER A 145 -10.41 -1.90 -24.48
C SER A 145 -11.60 -1.90 -23.53
N VAL A 146 -12.02 -0.71 -23.09
CA VAL A 146 -13.19 -0.51 -22.23
C VAL A 146 -14.23 0.30 -23.00
N LYS A 147 -15.41 -0.31 -23.22
CA LYS A 147 -16.56 0.33 -23.90
C LYS A 147 -17.81 0.14 -23.02
N GLY A 148 -18.06 1.08 -22.12
CA GLY A 148 -19.07 0.91 -21.06
C GLY A 148 -18.68 -0.28 -20.17
N ASN A 149 -19.62 -1.24 -19.97
CA ASN A 149 -19.36 -2.44 -19.17
C ASN A 149 -18.64 -3.57 -19.96
N ARG A 150 -18.44 -3.42 -21.26
CA ARG A 150 -17.71 -4.41 -22.06
C ARG A 150 -16.24 -4.13 -22.02
N VAL A 151 -15.47 -5.10 -21.52
CA VAL A 151 -14.01 -5.05 -21.43
C VAL A 151 -13.43 -6.22 -22.18
N SER A 152 -12.42 -5.98 -23.01
CA SER A 152 -11.78 -7.03 -23.82
C SER A 152 -10.30 -6.74 -24.04
N TRP A 153 -9.54 -7.82 -24.22
CA TRP A 153 -8.16 -7.75 -24.66
C TRP A 153 -8.06 -7.65 -26.19
N TYR A 154 -7.07 -6.91 -26.69
CA TYR A 154 -6.68 -6.90 -28.08
C TYR A 154 -5.17 -6.78 -28.21
N LYS A 155 -4.57 -7.44 -29.23
CA LYS A 155 -3.12 -7.34 -29.49
C LYS A 155 -2.83 -5.98 -30.10
N ALA A 156 -1.84 -5.26 -29.54
CA ALA A 156 -1.54 -3.88 -29.95
C ALA A 156 -0.05 -3.56 -30.04
N LYS A 157 0.80 -4.34 -29.38
CA LYS A 157 2.23 -4.10 -29.26
C LYS A 157 3.02 -5.39 -29.27
N GLU A 158 4.33 -5.28 -29.40
CA GLU A 158 5.25 -6.38 -29.15
C GLU A 158 5.39 -6.64 -27.64
N GLU A 159 6.01 -7.77 -27.31
CA GLU A 159 6.27 -8.17 -25.92
C GLU A 159 7.26 -7.19 -25.26
N ASP A 160 6.91 -6.74 -24.05
CA ASP A 160 7.75 -5.82 -23.27
C ASP A 160 7.45 -5.95 -21.77
N TYR A 161 8.40 -6.50 -21.00
CA TYR A 161 8.37 -6.63 -19.54
C TYR A 161 9.09 -5.48 -18.82
N SER A 162 9.40 -4.39 -19.50
CA SER A 162 10.07 -3.24 -18.92
C SER A 162 9.24 -2.56 -17.83
N TYR A 163 9.92 -1.86 -16.92
CA TYR A 163 9.25 -1.11 -15.86
C TYR A 163 8.28 -0.02 -16.38
N PRO A 164 8.59 0.74 -17.47
CA PRO A 164 7.62 1.65 -18.06
C PRO A 164 6.33 0.95 -18.52
N THR A 165 6.42 -0.25 -19.12
CA THR A 165 5.26 -1.04 -19.52
C THR A 165 4.47 -1.54 -18.31
N PHE A 166 5.13 -1.95 -17.25
CA PHE A 166 4.49 -2.28 -15.97
C PHE A 166 3.76 -1.07 -15.36
N ARG A 167 4.38 0.12 -15.37
CA ARG A 167 3.73 1.35 -14.90
C ARG A 167 2.51 1.73 -15.74
N ALA A 168 2.58 1.54 -17.05
CA ALA A 168 1.44 1.77 -17.94
C ALA A 168 0.28 0.81 -17.64
N TYR A 169 0.56 -0.47 -17.33
CA TYR A 169 -0.43 -1.43 -16.86
C TYR A 169 -1.11 -0.95 -15.57
N LEU A 170 -0.33 -0.55 -14.56
CA LEU A 170 -0.86 -0.07 -13.29
C LEU A 170 -1.77 1.15 -13.46
N ASN A 171 -1.43 2.08 -14.36
CA ASN A 171 -2.28 3.23 -14.64
C ASN A 171 -3.66 2.84 -15.18
N VAL A 172 -3.74 1.74 -15.94
CA VAL A 172 -5.04 1.21 -16.40
C VAL A 172 -5.77 0.52 -15.24
N VAL A 173 -5.08 -0.25 -14.43
CA VAL A 173 -5.67 -0.88 -13.23
C VAL A 173 -6.26 0.19 -12.30
N PHE A 174 -5.52 1.24 -11.97
CA PHE A 174 -5.98 2.33 -11.10
C PHE A 174 -7.21 3.08 -11.64
N ALA A 175 -7.38 3.12 -12.98
CA ALA A 175 -8.54 3.76 -13.57
C ALA A 175 -9.84 2.95 -13.44
N TYR A 176 -9.75 1.62 -13.28
CA TYR A 176 -10.92 0.72 -13.35
C TYR A 176 -11.08 -0.21 -12.15
N ALA A 177 -10.05 -0.40 -11.35
CA ALA A 177 -10.11 -1.07 -10.05
C ALA A 177 -10.29 -0.05 -8.93
N GLY A 178 -10.64 -0.51 -7.74
CA GLY A 178 -10.80 0.35 -6.58
C GLY A 178 -11.20 -0.45 -5.34
N THR A 179 -11.67 0.24 -4.29
CA THR A 179 -12.06 -0.43 -3.05
C THR A 179 -13.14 -1.49 -3.24
N LEU A 180 -14.07 -1.27 -4.18
CA LEU A 180 -15.17 -2.22 -4.42
C LEU A 180 -14.67 -3.53 -5.06
N SER A 181 -13.79 -3.47 -6.05
CA SER A 181 -13.21 -4.68 -6.66
C SER A 181 -12.24 -5.36 -5.69
N LEU A 182 -11.38 -4.58 -5.03
CA LEU A 182 -10.39 -5.12 -4.10
C LEU A 182 -11.04 -5.83 -2.91
N ALA A 183 -12.15 -5.30 -2.35
CA ALA A 183 -12.90 -5.95 -1.28
C ALA A 183 -13.52 -7.30 -1.70
N LYS A 184 -13.78 -7.49 -2.99
CA LYS A 184 -14.27 -8.78 -3.52
C LYS A 184 -13.16 -9.80 -3.76
N GLU A 185 -11.93 -9.33 -3.98
CA GLU A 185 -10.77 -10.18 -4.21
C GLU A 185 -10.09 -10.63 -2.90
N LEU A 186 -10.15 -9.81 -1.86
CA LEU A 186 -9.53 -10.10 -0.58
C LEU A 186 -10.35 -11.12 0.22
N VAL A 187 -9.65 -12.02 0.89
CA VAL A 187 -10.25 -13.01 1.79
C VAL A 187 -10.26 -12.42 3.20
N SER A 188 -11.43 -12.45 3.85
CA SER A 188 -11.56 -11.98 5.23
C SER A 188 -10.80 -12.88 6.21
N VAL A 189 -10.07 -12.25 7.12
CA VAL A 189 -9.37 -12.91 8.23
C VAL A 189 -9.82 -12.30 9.56
N SER A 190 -9.73 -13.06 10.65
CA SER A 190 -9.98 -12.51 11.99
C SER A 190 -8.86 -11.56 12.40
N ILE A 191 -9.16 -10.63 13.30
CA ILE A 191 -8.17 -9.66 13.80
C ILE A 191 -7.00 -10.37 14.48
N ASP A 192 -7.24 -11.49 15.13
CA ASP A 192 -6.23 -12.29 15.83
C ASP A 192 -5.27 -13.01 14.86
N ALA A 193 -5.70 -13.22 13.61
CA ALA A 193 -4.89 -13.82 12.55
C ALA A 193 -4.23 -12.77 11.64
N MET A 194 -4.36 -11.49 11.97
CA MET A 194 -3.84 -10.38 11.17
C MET A 194 -2.33 -10.48 10.97
N GLN A 195 -1.89 -10.18 9.77
CA GLN A 195 -0.48 -10.20 9.36
C GLN A 195 -0.08 -8.89 8.67
N ILE A 196 1.23 -8.65 8.59
CA ILE A 196 1.77 -7.57 7.77
C ILE A 196 1.45 -7.84 6.30
N GLY A 197 0.84 -6.86 5.64
CA GLY A 197 0.33 -6.97 4.27
C GLY A 197 -1.18 -7.13 4.20
N ASP A 198 -1.86 -7.42 5.32
CA ASP A 198 -3.31 -7.42 5.37
C ASP A 198 -3.89 -6.02 5.21
N VAL A 199 -5.14 -5.95 4.80
CA VAL A 199 -5.80 -4.70 4.42
C VAL A 199 -7.11 -4.54 5.18
N PHE A 200 -7.23 -3.44 5.93
CA PHE A 200 -8.54 -2.96 6.37
C PHE A 200 -9.22 -2.29 5.19
N ILE A 201 -10.37 -2.80 4.77
CA ILE A 201 -11.06 -2.30 3.58
C ILE A 201 -12.54 -2.11 3.80
N GLN A 202 -13.03 -0.96 3.32
CA GLN A 202 -14.45 -0.69 3.12
C GLN A 202 -14.68 -0.52 1.61
N GLY A 203 -15.34 -1.49 0.99
CA GLY A 203 -15.68 -1.43 -0.43
C GLY A 203 -16.85 -0.49 -0.68
N GLY A 204 -16.80 0.30 -1.77
CA GLY A 204 -17.90 1.14 -2.19
C GLY A 204 -17.56 2.62 -2.37
N SER A 205 -18.59 3.48 -2.24
CA SER A 205 -18.47 4.94 -2.30
C SER A 205 -19.35 5.56 -1.20
N PRO A 206 -18.76 6.18 -0.17
CA PRO A 206 -17.32 6.30 0.05
C PRO A 206 -16.67 4.96 0.38
N GLY A 207 -15.50 4.69 -0.22
CA GLY A 207 -14.68 3.53 0.07
C GLY A 207 -13.35 3.94 0.70
N HIS A 208 -12.70 3.01 1.42
CA HIS A 208 -11.37 3.24 1.99
C HIS A 208 -10.58 1.94 2.10
N ALA A 209 -9.26 2.03 2.01
CA ALA A 209 -8.35 0.92 2.21
C ALA A 209 -7.10 1.37 2.96
N VAL A 210 -6.64 0.55 3.92
CA VAL A 210 -5.42 0.78 4.70
C VAL A 210 -4.67 -0.54 4.80
N ILE A 211 -3.39 -0.55 4.46
CA ILE A 211 -2.54 -1.74 4.54
C ILE A 211 -1.71 -1.73 5.83
N VAL A 212 -1.60 -2.90 6.47
CA VAL A 212 -0.74 -3.12 7.64
C VAL A 212 0.71 -3.27 7.17
N ILE A 213 1.59 -2.34 7.53
CA ILE A 213 2.99 -2.36 7.07
C ILE A 213 3.98 -2.80 8.15
N ALA A 214 3.60 -2.72 9.41
CA ALA A 214 4.41 -3.17 10.54
C ALA A 214 3.51 -3.55 11.71
N MET A 215 3.94 -4.53 12.49
CA MET A 215 3.27 -4.97 13.71
C MET A 215 4.29 -5.16 14.82
N ALA A 216 3.84 -4.96 16.06
CA ALA A 216 4.58 -5.25 17.27
C ALA A 216 3.65 -5.90 18.28
N ILE A 217 4.21 -6.77 19.12
CA ILE A 217 3.52 -7.48 20.18
C ILE A 217 4.06 -7.05 21.55
N ASP A 218 3.23 -7.08 22.55
CA ASP A 218 3.63 -6.87 23.94
C ASP A 218 4.60 -7.99 24.37
N LYS A 219 5.69 -7.63 25.05
CA LYS A 219 6.70 -8.61 25.49
C LYS A 219 6.22 -9.51 26.62
N THR A 220 5.19 -9.10 27.34
CA THR A 220 4.67 -9.80 28.52
C THR A 220 3.49 -10.70 28.21
N THR A 221 2.65 -10.30 27.27
CA THR A 221 1.41 -11.03 26.93
C THR A 221 1.48 -11.79 25.61
N GLY A 222 2.43 -11.47 24.75
CA GLY A 222 2.62 -12.10 23.44
C GLY A 222 1.78 -11.49 22.33
#